data_373da0eb497d61b31297caf62adbc3b7
#
_entry.id   373da0eb497d61b31297caf62adbc3b7
#
_cell.length_a   1.000
_cell.length_b   1.000
_cell.length_c   1.000
_cell.angle_alpha   90.00
_cell.angle_beta   90.00
_cell.angle_gamma   90.00
#
_symmetry.space_group_name_H-M   'P 1'
#
loop_
_entity.id
_entity.type
_entity.pdbx_description
1 polymer ?
#
loop_
_entity_poly.entity_id
_entity_poly.type
_entity_poly.pdbx_seq_one_letter_code
_entity_poly.pdbx_strand_id
1 'polypeptide(L)'
;MNEAKDSDKVSKAVIVKQDGALLLLRSAGQKFPHKWDLPGGHIHVGEDPKGGLIREVREETGITLIEPIEKLYEEDNITFYRAQMPDEKITLSHEHDEHKFVTKDSVPDNISGKFKRAIKKAL
;
A
#
# COMPACT_ATOMS: atom_id res chain seq x y z
N MET A 1 -9.85 8.44 27.25
CA MET A 1 -9.88 8.35 25.78
C MET A 1 -9.02 7.18 25.33
N ASN A 2 -9.57 6.33 24.50
CA ASN A 2 -8.83 5.16 24.02
C ASN A 2 -8.23 5.45 22.65
N GLU A 3 -6.94 5.24 22.56
CA GLU A 3 -6.28 5.26 21.27
C GLU A 3 -6.58 3.94 20.55
N ALA A 4 -6.74 4.02 19.24
CA ALA A 4 -6.91 2.83 18.43
C ALA A 4 -5.60 2.03 18.45
N LYS A 5 -5.69 0.74 18.72
CA LYS A 5 -4.54 -0.16 18.73
C LYS A 5 -4.40 -0.86 17.40
N ASP A 6 -3.18 -1.00 16.93
CA ASP A 6 -2.90 -1.79 15.75
C ASP A 6 -3.10 -3.28 16.06
N SER A 7 -3.70 -3.98 15.13
CA SER A 7 -3.71 -5.43 15.13
C SER A 7 -2.45 -5.92 14.42
N ASP A 8 -2.26 -7.23 14.37
CA ASP A 8 -1.19 -7.84 13.58
C ASP A 8 -1.57 -8.00 12.11
N LYS A 9 -2.78 -7.58 11.73
CA LYS A 9 -3.28 -7.65 10.36
C LYS A 9 -2.84 -6.41 9.57
N VAL A 10 -2.45 -6.64 8.32
CA VAL A 10 -1.98 -5.59 7.40
C VAL A 10 -2.82 -5.64 6.14
N SER A 11 -3.20 -4.47 5.62
CA SER A 11 -3.80 -4.34 4.29
C SER A 11 -2.84 -3.54 3.41
N LYS A 12 -2.59 -4.04 2.21
CA LYS A 12 -1.76 -3.37 1.20
C LYS A 12 -2.51 -3.28 -0.11
N ALA A 13 -2.28 -2.20 -0.85
CA ALA A 13 -2.95 -1.96 -2.13
C ALA A 13 -1.96 -1.94 -3.29
N VAL A 14 -2.31 -2.62 -4.38
CA VAL A 14 -1.72 -2.38 -5.68
C VAL A 14 -2.60 -1.33 -6.35
N ILE A 15 -2.12 -0.09 -6.33
CA ILE A 15 -2.85 1.07 -6.89
C ILE A 15 -2.41 1.26 -8.32
N VAL A 16 -3.33 1.05 -9.25
CA VAL A 16 -3.03 0.92 -10.67
C VAL A 16 -3.34 2.20 -11.41
N LYS A 17 -2.38 2.65 -12.21
CA LYS A 17 -2.56 3.74 -13.18
C LYS A 17 -2.00 3.25 -14.52
N GLN A 18 -2.86 3.14 -15.53
CA GLN A 18 -2.50 2.53 -16.80
C GLN A 18 -1.98 1.10 -16.56
N ASP A 19 -0.75 0.79 -16.95
CA ASP A 19 -0.14 -0.54 -16.76
C ASP A 19 0.82 -0.58 -15.56
N GLY A 20 0.81 0.45 -14.72
CA GLY A 20 1.74 0.59 -13.61
C GLY A 20 1.10 0.51 -12.24
N ALA A 21 1.90 0.13 -11.25
CA ALA A 21 1.52 0.05 -9.84
C ALA A 21 2.32 1.07 -9.03
N LEU A 22 1.65 1.75 -8.09
CA LEU A 22 2.28 2.76 -7.24
C LEU A 22 3.15 2.09 -6.17
N LEU A 23 4.41 2.51 -6.10
CA LEU A 23 5.35 2.13 -5.06
C LEU A 23 5.79 3.36 -4.27
N LEU A 24 6.04 3.16 -2.99
CA LEU A 24 6.52 4.17 -2.06
C LEU A 24 7.87 3.73 -1.49
N LEU A 25 8.86 4.63 -1.46
CA LEU A 25 10.19 4.34 -0.93
C LEU A 25 10.24 4.66 0.56
N ARG A 26 10.52 3.66 1.39
CA ARG A 26 10.56 3.82 2.85
C ARG A 26 11.71 4.73 3.27
N SER A 27 11.42 5.67 4.16
CA SER A 27 12.41 6.63 4.64
C SER A 27 13.36 5.99 5.67
N ALA A 28 14.46 6.69 5.96
CA ALA A 28 15.52 6.21 6.85
C ALA A 28 15.05 5.89 8.27
N GLY A 29 14.01 6.57 8.76
CA GLY A 29 13.48 6.36 10.11
C GLY A 29 12.52 5.18 10.25
N GLN A 30 12.22 4.50 9.17
CA GLN A 30 11.26 3.39 9.17
C GLN A 30 11.97 2.04 9.25
N LYS A 31 11.21 0.98 9.59
CA LYS A 31 11.69 -0.40 9.45
C LYS A 31 11.98 -0.65 7.97
N PHE A 32 13.02 -1.45 7.68
CA PHE A 32 13.43 -1.75 6.32
C PHE A 32 13.61 -0.47 5.49
N PRO A 33 14.47 0.46 5.94
CA PRO A 33 14.65 1.73 5.23
C PRO A 33 15.18 1.52 3.83
N HIS A 34 14.83 2.44 2.93
CA HIS A 34 15.25 2.44 1.53
C HIS A 34 14.79 1.21 0.73
N LYS A 35 13.75 0.54 1.22
CA LYS A 35 13.05 -0.51 0.46
C LYS A 35 11.77 0.05 -0.13
N TRP A 36 11.42 -0.43 -1.30
CA TRP A 36 10.15 -0.08 -1.92
C TRP A 36 9.02 -0.83 -1.24
N ASP A 37 7.88 -0.17 -1.14
CA ASP A 37 6.73 -0.60 -0.34
C ASP A 37 5.46 -0.41 -1.15
N LEU A 38 4.44 -1.21 -0.85
CA LEU A 38 3.09 -0.95 -1.32
C LEU A 38 2.36 -0.05 -0.32
N PRO A 39 1.49 0.86 -0.79
CA PRO A 39 0.67 1.66 0.13
C PRO A 39 -0.21 0.77 1.00
N GLY A 40 -0.40 1.18 2.24
CA GLY A 40 -1.18 0.45 3.23
C GLY A 40 -0.40 0.25 4.51
N GLY A 41 -1.01 -0.40 5.48
CA GLY A 41 -0.39 -0.62 6.78
C GLY A 41 -1.25 -1.43 7.72
N HIS A 42 -0.92 -1.35 9.00
CA HIS A 42 -1.62 -2.09 10.04
C HIS A 42 -3.06 -1.62 10.19
N ILE A 43 -3.96 -2.60 10.32
CA ILE A 43 -5.38 -2.36 10.57
C ILE A 43 -5.57 -2.25 12.07
N HIS A 44 -6.37 -1.28 12.51
CA HIS A 44 -6.69 -1.14 13.93
C HIS A 44 -7.57 -2.30 14.38
N VAL A 45 -7.46 -2.68 15.65
CA VAL A 45 -8.33 -3.70 16.25
C VAL A 45 -9.79 -3.25 16.08
N GLY A 46 -10.63 -4.12 15.50
CA GLY A 46 -12.04 -3.83 15.26
C GLY A 46 -12.35 -3.02 14.02
N GLU A 47 -11.32 -2.57 13.30
CA GLU A 47 -11.48 -1.82 12.06
C GLU A 47 -11.72 -2.78 10.90
N ASP A 48 -12.61 -2.41 9.97
CA ASP A 48 -12.80 -3.16 8.73
C ASP A 48 -11.50 -3.10 7.89
N PRO A 49 -11.00 -4.23 7.38
CA PRO A 49 -9.74 -4.25 6.62
C PRO A 49 -9.69 -3.31 5.43
N LYS A 50 -10.77 -3.21 4.67
CA LYS A 50 -10.85 -2.28 3.53
C LYS A 50 -10.87 -0.82 4.01
N GLY A 51 -11.64 -0.54 5.06
CA GLY A 51 -11.67 0.79 5.67
C GLY A 51 -10.30 1.22 6.20
N GLY A 52 -9.60 0.29 6.84
CA GLY A 52 -8.23 0.53 7.32
C GLY A 52 -7.26 0.79 6.18
N LEU A 53 -7.41 0.08 5.06
CA LEU A 53 -6.60 0.33 3.87
C LEU A 53 -6.81 1.75 3.35
N ILE A 54 -8.07 2.18 3.23
CA ILE A 54 -8.40 3.53 2.76
C ILE A 54 -7.77 4.58 3.68
N ARG A 55 -7.87 4.37 4.99
CA ARG A 55 -7.28 5.26 6.00
C ARG A 55 -5.76 5.33 5.86
N GLU A 56 -5.08 4.17 5.80
CA GLU A 56 -3.62 4.11 5.70
C GLU A 56 -3.10 4.76 4.42
N VAL A 57 -3.75 4.48 3.28
CA VAL A 57 -3.35 5.07 2.00
C VAL A 57 -3.49 6.59 2.05
N ARG A 58 -4.56 7.08 2.66
CA ARG A 58 -4.77 8.53 2.81
C ARG A 58 -3.70 9.17 3.70
N GLU A 59 -3.36 8.51 4.82
CA GLU A 59 -2.30 9.00 5.71
C GLU A 59 -0.95 9.07 5.01
N GLU A 60 -0.63 8.07 4.19
CA GLU A 60 0.67 7.96 3.54
C GLU A 60 0.81 8.82 2.28
N THR A 61 -0.27 9.00 1.53
CA THR A 61 -0.20 9.60 0.19
C THR A 61 -1.13 10.78 -0.03
N GLY A 62 -2.05 11.03 0.89
CA GLY A 62 -3.07 12.06 0.72
C GLY A 62 -4.20 11.71 -0.22
N ILE A 63 -4.12 10.57 -0.91
CA ILE A 63 -5.19 10.17 -1.85
C ILE A 63 -6.27 9.35 -1.15
N THR A 64 -7.48 9.43 -1.66
CA THR A 64 -8.63 8.66 -1.16
C THR A 64 -9.02 7.61 -2.18
N LEU A 65 -8.80 6.34 -1.84
CA LEU A 65 -9.23 5.23 -2.70
C LEU A 65 -10.76 5.17 -2.75
N ILE A 66 -11.29 4.89 -3.93
CA ILE A 66 -12.72 4.71 -4.18
C ILE A 66 -12.98 3.36 -4.80
N GLU A 67 -14.17 2.81 -4.52
CA GLU A 67 -14.57 1.54 -5.11
C GLU A 67 -14.59 1.61 -6.65
N PRO A 68 -14.24 0.53 -7.34
CA PRO A 68 -14.03 -0.82 -6.77
C PRO A 68 -12.64 -0.98 -6.14
N ILE A 69 -12.62 -1.54 -4.95
CA ILE A 69 -11.40 -1.94 -4.25
C ILE A 69 -11.50 -3.46 -4.09
N GLU A 70 -10.79 -4.19 -4.93
CA GLU A 70 -10.94 -5.63 -5.06
C GLU A 70 -9.90 -6.37 -4.22
N LYS A 71 -10.36 -7.32 -3.39
CA LYS A 71 -9.45 -8.21 -2.68
C LYS A 71 -8.82 -9.16 -3.69
N LEU A 72 -7.48 -9.23 -3.70
CA LEU A 72 -6.73 -10.15 -4.55
C LEU A 72 -6.54 -11.51 -3.85
N TYR A 73 -5.89 -11.48 -2.68
CA TYR A 73 -5.62 -12.68 -1.89
C TYR A 73 -4.99 -12.27 -0.57
N GLU A 74 -4.77 -13.25 0.30
CA GLU A 74 -4.04 -13.07 1.56
C GLU A 74 -2.76 -13.89 1.52
N GLU A 75 -1.70 -13.34 2.12
CA GLU A 75 -0.46 -14.06 2.34
C GLU A 75 0.04 -13.68 3.73
N ASP A 76 0.20 -14.68 4.60
CA ASP A 76 0.52 -14.48 6.02
C ASP A 76 -0.54 -13.58 6.66
N ASN A 77 -0.15 -12.47 7.26
CA ASN A 77 -1.08 -11.53 7.89
C ASN A 77 -1.46 -10.36 6.97
N ILE A 78 -1.12 -10.44 5.69
CA ILE A 78 -1.34 -9.34 4.75
C ILE A 78 -2.49 -9.69 3.80
N THR A 79 -3.47 -8.80 3.69
CA THR A 79 -4.50 -8.85 2.65
C THR A 79 -4.15 -7.85 1.57
N PHE A 80 -4.06 -8.32 0.34
CA PHE A 80 -3.74 -7.48 -0.82
C PHE A 80 -5.00 -7.12 -1.58
N TYR A 81 -5.08 -5.85 -1.97
CA TYR A 81 -6.19 -5.30 -2.74
C TYR A 81 -5.67 -4.65 -4.01
N ARG A 82 -6.54 -4.55 -5.01
CA ARG A 82 -6.29 -3.80 -6.24
C ARG A 82 -7.30 -2.66 -6.32
N ALA A 83 -6.82 -1.46 -6.62
CA ALA A 83 -7.67 -0.30 -6.80
C ALA A 83 -7.07 0.61 -7.89
N GLN A 84 -7.90 1.44 -8.49
CA GLN A 84 -7.44 2.42 -9.47
C GLN A 84 -6.87 3.64 -8.77
N MET A 85 -5.82 4.22 -9.34
CA MET A 85 -5.30 5.50 -8.89
C MET A 85 -6.36 6.58 -9.12
N PRO A 86 -6.80 7.29 -8.07
CA PRO A 86 -7.74 8.40 -8.24
C PRO A 86 -7.04 9.59 -8.89
N ASP A 87 -7.82 10.51 -9.42
CA ASP A 87 -7.32 11.75 -10.02
C ASP A 87 -7.01 12.77 -8.91
N GLU A 88 -6.00 12.46 -8.12
CA GLU A 88 -5.57 13.28 -6.98
C GLU A 88 -4.05 13.34 -6.96
N LYS A 89 -3.53 14.43 -6.40
CA LYS A 89 -2.08 14.61 -6.22
C LYS A 89 -1.58 13.78 -5.04
N ILE A 90 -0.47 13.08 -5.24
CA ILE A 90 0.21 12.36 -4.15
C ILE A 90 1.03 13.35 -3.33
N THR A 91 0.80 13.34 -2.01
CA THR A 91 1.57 14.11 -1.04
C THR A 91 2.04 13.12 0.03
N LEU A 92 3.33 12.80 0.01
CA LEU A 92 3.88 11.76 0.90
C LEU A 92 3.97 12.24 2.35
N SER A 93 3.70 11.31 3.28
CA SER A 93 4.00 11.52 4.69
C SER A 93 5.51 11.36 4.92
N HIS A 94 5.95 11.60 6.17
CA HIS A 94 7.37 11.44 6.55
C HIS A 94 7.86 9.99 6.49
N GLU A 95 6.97 9.03 6.35
CA GLU A 95 7.33 7.61 6.31
C GLU A 95 7.94 7.18 4.98
N HIS A 96 7.73 7.96 3.93
CA HIS A 96 8.20 7.62 2.58
C HIS A 96 8.83 8.85 1.93
N ASP A 97 9.96 8.64 1.22
CA ASP A 97 10.73 9.71 0.58
C ASP A 97 10.35 9.96 -0.87
N GLU A 98 9.91 8.93 -1.58
CA GLU A 98 9.65 9.00 -3.02
C GLU A 98 8.49 8.08 -3.38
N HIS A 99 7.87 8.34 -4.52
CA HIS A 99 6.91 7.44 -5.13
C HIS A 99 7.21 7.29 -6.61
N LYS A 100 6.81 6.14 -7.16
CA LYS A 100 6.87 5.91 -8.62
C LYS A 100 5.84 4.85 -9.00
N PHE A 101 5.48 4.84 -10.28
CA PHE A 101 4.69 3.76 -10.85
C PHE A 101 5.63 2.81 -11.59
N VAL A 102 5.45 1.51 -11.38
CA VAL A 102 6.27 0.48 -12.04
C VAL A 102 5.36 -0.46 -12.81
N THR A 103 5.85 -0.92 -13.95
CA THR A 103 5.18 -1.96 -14.72
C THR A 103 5.56 -3.33 -14.15
N LYS A 104 4.89 -4.37 -14.60
CA LYS A 104 5.17 -5.76 -14.22
C LYS A 104 6.64 -6.13 -14.42
N ASP A 105 7.28 -5.61 -15.45
CA ASP A 105 8.65 -5.94 -15.81
C ASP A 105 9.71 -4.99 -15.22
N SER A 106 9.29 -3.93 -14.56
CA SER A 106 10.20 -2.92 -13.99
C SER A 106 10.16 -2.85 -12.47
N VAL A 107 9.67 -3.90 -11.82
CA VAL A 107 9.64 -3.97 -10.35
C VAL A 107 11.07 -3.98 -9.82
N PRO A 108 11.42 -3.09 -8.87
CA PRO A 108 12.78 -3.02 -8.34
C PRO A 108 13.13 -4.28 -7.52
N ASP A 109 14.44 -4.54 -7.37
CA ASP A 109 14.91 -5.69 -6.59
C ASP A 109 14.78 -5.49 -5.09
N ASN A 110 14.86 -4.24 -4.63
CA ASN A 110 14.78 -3.92 -3.19
C ASN A 110 13.32 -3.77 -2.74
N ILE A 111 12.56 -4.83 -2.92
CA ILE A 111 11.16 -4.92 -2.53
C ILE A 111 10.89 -6.33 -1.98
N SER A 112 9.96 -6.43 -1.03
CA SER A 112 9.54 -7.74 -0.50
C SER A 112 9.01 -8.64 -1.61
N GLY A 113 9.37 -9.92 -1.58
CA GLY A 113 8.87 -10.91 -2.52
C GLY A 113 7.34 -11.02 -2.49
N LYS A 114 6.73 -10.84 -1.32
CA LYS A 114 5.26 -10.82 -1.17
C LYS A 114 4.63 -9.69 -1.99
N PHE A 115 5.24 -8.52 -1.95
CA PHE A 115 4.73 -7.34 -2.69
C PHE A 115 4.93 -7.52 -4.19
N LYS A 116 6.07 -8.08 -4.59
CA LYS A 116 6.34 -8.38 -5.98
C LYS A 116 5.31 -9.35 -6.56
N ARG A 117 4.95 -10.39 -5.80
CA ARG A 117 3.90 -11.34 -6.22
C ARG A 117 2.54 -10.66 -6.37
N ALA A 118 2.19 -9.78 -5.44
CA ALA A 118 0.92 -9.04 -5.51
C ALA A 118 0.85 -8.16 -6.75
N ILE A 119 1.93 -7.45 -7.06
CA ILE A 119 2.03 -6.61 -8.25
C ILE A 119 1.81 -7.44 -9.52
N LYS A 120 2.50 -8.58 -9.61
CA LYS A 120 2.38 -9.46 -10.78
C LYS A 120 0.97 -10.00 -10.95
N LYS A 121 0.28 -10.29 -9.85
CA LYS A 121 -1.10 -10.77 -9.89
C LYS A 121 -2.07 -9.68 -10.32
N ALA A 122 -1.82 -8.44 -9.93
CA ALA A 122 -2.71 -7.31 -10.19
C ALA A 122 -2.54 -6.72 -11.62
N LEU A 123 -1.37 -6.85 -12.18
CA LEU A 123 -1.03 -6.27 -13.50
C LEU A 123 -0.96 -7.34 -14.66
#